data_ceabd67d69b53791751590aba371ad9b
#
_entry.id   ceabd67d69b53791751590aba371ad9b
#
_cell.length_a   1.000
_cell.length_b   1.000
_cell.length_c   1.000
_cell.angle_alpha   90.00
_cell.angle_beta   90.00
_cell.angle_gamma   90.00
#
_symmetry.space_group_name_H-M   'P 1'
#
loop_
_entity.id
_entity.type
_entity.pdbx_description
1 polymer ?
#
loop_
_entity_poly.entity_id
_entity_poly.type
_entity_poly.pdbx_seq_one_letter_code
_entity_poly.pdbx_strand_id
1 'polypeptide(L)'
;MKRVILVHGAGVFLGNSRLFNLYKPLKDKGFTVNRFRYGYVFVLTSFIGNIFASKKLGKIIKDGDIVIGHSNGCLVADMAIKHAVSYGGMPMDASLICLAPALDTQRLFDWRWNNITIIRSPGDYTSLAEYIPFHPWGAMMRDGILNRGIEKREHQMTIQDITDDNKRYGHGGFLDSKTFQWRFAQWLWMKANDLPVTS
;
A
#
# COMPACT_ATOMS: atom_id res chain seq x y z
N MET A 1 17.87 8.02 8.07
CA MET A 1 17.32 7.77 6.72
C MET A 1 16.17 6.79 6.88
N LYS A 2 14.94 7.17 6.45
CA LYS A 2 13.75 6.30 6.60
C LYS A 2 13.82 5.15 5.59
N ARG A 3 13.36 3.96 6.00
CA ARG A 3 13.29 2.78 5.16
C ARG A 3 11.89 2.63 4.59
N VAL A 4 11.81 2.31 3.29
CA VAL A 4 10.57 2.03 2.56
C VAL A 4 10.55 0.56 2.13
N ILE A 5 9.46 -0.15 2.38
CA ILE A 5 9.23 -1.52 1.95
C ILE A 5 8.10 -1.54 0.93
N LEU A 6 8.38 -1.93 -0.31
CA LEU A 6 7.40 -2.05 -1.38
C LEU A 6 6.82 -3.47 -1.40
N VAL A 7 5.50 -3.60 -1.22
CA VAL A 7 4.75 -4.87 -1.15
C VAL A 7 3.81 -4.97 -2.34
N HIS A 8 4.14 -5.84 -3.30
CA HIS A 8 3.37 -5.98 -4.54
C HIS A 8 2.00 -6.64 -4.35
N GLY A 9 1.11 -6.49 -5.34
CA GLY A 9 -0.21 -7.13 -5.38
C GLY A 9 -0.17 -8.60 -5.79
N ALA A 10 -1.36 -9.21 -5.89
CA ALA A 10 -1.53 -10.55 -6.43
C ALA A 10 -1.22 -10.60 -7.94
N GLY A 11 -1.01 -11.80 -8.49
CA GLY A 11 -0.82 -11.99 -9.93
C GLY A 11 0.53 -11.53 -10.49
N VAL A 12 1.50 -11.19 -9.65
CA VAL A 12 2.84 -10.77 -10.09
C VAL A 12 3.70 -12.00 -10.37
N PHE A 13 3.93 -12.26 -11.64
CA PHE A 13 4.81 -13.34 -12.10
C PHE A 13 6.26 -12.86 -12.15
N LEU A 14 7.19 -13.71 -11.69
CA LEU A 14 8.65 -13.45 -11.69
C LEU A 14 9.11 -12.13 -11.05
N GLY A 15 8.28 -11.55 -10.19
CA GLY A 15 8.67 -10.37 -9.41
C GLY A 15 8.68 -9.03 -10.17
N ASN A 16 8.12 -8.99 -11.37
CA ASN A 16 7.97 -7.76 -12.17
C ASN A 16 6.67 -7.04 -11.80
N SER A 17 6.63 -6.42 -10.62
CA SER A 17 5.51 -5.59 -10.21
C SER A 17 5.69 -4.15 -10.69
N ARG A 18 4.63 -3.54 -11.24
CA ARG A 18 4.59 -2.10 -11.55
C ARG A 18 4.90 -1.24 -10.32
N LEU A 19 4.55 -1.69 -9.12
CA LEU A 19 4.91 -1.00 -7.88
C LEU A 19 6.42 -0.73 -7.77
N PHE A 20 7.24 -1.64 -8.30
CA PHE A 20 8.69 -1.49 -8.25
C PHE A 20 9.25 -0.37 -9.16
N ASN A 21 8.41 0.24 -9.99
CA ASN A 21 8.75 1.48 -10.71
C ASN A 21 9.00 2.65 -9.74
N LEU A 22 8.45 2.58 -8.51
CA LEU A 22 8.72 3.56 -7.45
C LEU A 22 10.13 3.41 -6.84
N TYR A 23 10.82 2.30 -7.08
CA TYR A 23 12.12 2.02 -6.46
C TYR A 23 13.15 3.12 -6.71
N LYS A 24 13.35 3.46 -7.98
CA LYS A 24 14.36 4.48 -8.35
C LYS A 24 13.98 5.87 -7.85
N PRO A 25 12.76 6.40 -8.10
CA PRO A 25 12.36 7.70 -7.59
C PRO A 25 12.49 7.86 -6.08
N LEU A 26 12.15 6.83 -5.32
CA LEU A 26 12.29 6.85 -3.86
C LEU A 26 13.77 6.84 -3.42
N LYS A 27 14.61 6.05 -4.07
CA LYS A 27 16.06 6.08 -3.82
C LYS A 27 16.69 7.43 -4.14
N ASP A 28 16.27 8.05 -5.24
CA ASP A 28 16.76 9.37 -5.64
C ASP A 28 16.37 10.46 -4.62
N LYS A 29 15.30 10.24 -3.83
CA LYS A 29 14.89 11.08 -2.68
C LYS A 29 15.56 10.71 -1.36
N GLY A 30 16.49 9.77 -1.35
CA GLY A 30 17.28 9.42 -0.17
C GLY A 30 16.66 8.33 0.73
N PHE A 31 15.59 7.64 0.31
CA PHE A 31 15.08 6.51 1.07
C PHE A 31 15.92 5.25 0.88
N THR A 32 16.03 4.43 1.93
CA THR A 32 16.46 3.04 1.78
C THR A 32 15.25 2.21 1.34
N VAL A 33 15.27 1.67 0.11
CA VAL A 33 14.10 1.00 -0.48
C VAL A 33 14.32 -0.50 -0.59
N ASN A 34 13.42 -1.27 0.01
CA ASN A 34 13.36 -2.72 -0.07
C ASN A 34 12.17 -3.18 -0.91
N ARG A 35 12.37 -4.16 -1.78
CA ARG A 35 11.30 -4.81 -2.56
C ARG A 35 10.96 -6.13 -1.89
N PHE A 36 9.79 -6.21 -1.27
CA PHE A 36 9.31 -7.46 -0.69
C PHE A 36 8.64 -8.31 -1.75
N ARG A 37 9.25 -9.45 -2.04
CA ARG A 37 8.75 -10.41 -3.03
C ARG A 37 8.27 -11.66 -2.30
N TYR A 38 6.99 -11.99 -2.43
CA TYR A 38 6.42 -13.16 -1.78
C TYR A 38 5.88 -14.22 -2.75
N GLY A 39 6.25 -14.09 -4.04
CA GLY A 39 5.89 -15.05 -5.08
C GLY A 39 4.52 -14.78 -5.70
N TYR A 40 4.11 -15.70 -6.56
CA TYR A 40 2.84 -15.64 -7.25
C TYR A 40 1.73 -16.15 -6.34
N VAL A 41 0.77 -15.30 -6.04
CA VAL A 41 -0.44 -15.68 -5.31
C VAL A 41 -1.59 -15.68 -6.30
N PHE A 42 -2.13 -16.86 -6.59
CA PHE A 42 -3.36 -16.98 -7.37
C PHE A 42 -4.52 -16.36 -6.61
N VAL A 43 -5.45 -15.78 -7.34
CA VAL A 43 -6.67 -15.19 -6.80
C VAL A 43 -7.40 -16.18 -5.88
N LEU A 44 -7.53 -17.45 -6.29
CA LEU A 44 -8.22 -18.49 -5.53
C LEU A 44 -7.48 -18.98 -4.28
N THR A 45 -6.15 -18.82 -4.21
CA THR A 45 -5.33 -19.22 -3.07
C THR A 45 -4.80 -18.04 -2.27
N SER A 46 -5.29 -16.83 -2.58
CA SER A 46 -4.78 -15.58 -2.00
C SER A 46 -4.86 -15.57 -0.47
N PHE A 47 -5.89 -16.14 0.13
CA PHE A 47 -6.03 -16.16 1.58
C PHE A 47 -4.86 -16.88 2.28
N ILE A 48 -4.54 -18.10 1.86
CA ILE A 48 -3.42 -18.88 2.43
C ILE A 48 -2.09 -18.20 2.11
N GLY A 49 -1.90 -17.79 0.86
CA GLY A 49 -0.69 -17.08 0.42
C GLY A 49 -0.44 -15.79 1.19
N ASN A 50 -1.51 -15.03 1.50
CA ASN A 50 -1.41 -13.80 2.29
C ASN A 50 -0.96 -14.06 3.73
N ILE A 51 -1.40 -15.15 4.36
CA ILE A 51 -0.95 -15.53 5.71
C ILE A 51 0.56 -15.79 5.72
N PHE A 52 1.08 -16.55 4.76
CA PHE A 52 2.53 -16.83 4.69
C PHE A 52 3.34 -15.58 4.33
N ALA A 53 2.85 -14.79 3.39
CA ALA A 53 3.48 -13.53 2.99
C ALA A 53 3.53 -12.54 4.16
N SER A 54 2.43 -12.36 4.88
CA SER A 54 2.36 -11.44 6.03
C SER A 54 3.28 -11.87 7.17
N LYS A 55 3.39 -13.17 7.46
CA LYS A 55 4.36 -13.69 8.44
C LYS A 55 5.81 -13.38 8.05
N LYS A 56 6.15 -13.55 6.76
CA LYS A 56 7.50 -13.22 6.26
C LYS A 56 7.77 -11.72 6.32
N LEU A 57 6.79 -10.90 5.92
CA LEU A 57 6.90 -9.45 5.95
C LEU A 57 7.02 -8.94 7.40
N GLY A 58 6.23 -9.48 8.33
CA GLY A 58 6.28 -9.12 9.74
C GLY A 58 7.65 -9.29 10.38
N LYS A 59 8.44 -10.30 9.94
CA LYS A 59 9.81 -10.50 10.42
C LYS A 59 10.79 -9.38 10.05
N ILE A 60 10.45 -8.58 9.04
CA ILE A 60 11.36 -7.56 8.52
C ILE A 60 10.90 -6.12 8.79
N ILE A 61 9.63 -5.93 9.15
CA ILE A 61 9.12 -4.60 9.56
C ILE A 61 9.81 -4.17 10.85
N LYS A 62 10.31 -2.95 10.85
CA LYS A 62 10.98 -2.33 12.01
C LYS A 62 10.32 -1.00 12.33
N ASP A 63 10.70 -0.47 13.48
CA ASP A 63 10.30 0.85 13.90
C ASP A 63 10.71 1.93 12.88
N GLY A 64 9.83 2.89 12.65
CA GLY A 64 10.02 3.97 11.67
C GLY A 64 9.91 3.58 10.19
N ASP A 65 9.60 2.30 9.87
CA ASP A 65 9.43 1.86 8.49
C ASP A 65 8.18 2.47 7.83
N ILE A 66 8.28 2.72 6.54
CA ILE A 66 7.15 3.04 5.69
C ILE A 66 6.87 1.84 4.78
N VAL A 67 5.74 1.19 4.99
CA VAL A 67 5.31 0.05 4.17
C VAL A 67 4.33 0.53 3.11
N ILE A 68 4.66 0.33 1.83
CA ILE A 68 3.82 0.71 0.70
C ILE A 68 3.27 -0.56 0.06
N GLY A 69 1.97 -0.78 0.22
CA GLY A 69 1.23 -1.86 -0.42
C GLY A 69 0.54 -1.40 -1.70
N HIS A 70 0.43 -2.27 -2.69
CA HIS A 70 -0.41 -2.07 -3.87
C HIS A 70 -1.40 -3.22 -3.99
N SER A 71 -2.68 -2.90 -4.24
CA SER A 71 -3.71 -3.92 -4.45
C SER A 71 -3.78 -4.90 -3.25
N ASN A 72 -3.70 -6.21 -3.49
CA ASN A 72 -3.62 -7.25 -2.45
C ASN A 72 -2.41 -7.09 -1.51
N GLY A 73 -1.35 -6.41 -1.94
CA GLY A 73 -0.19 -6.10 -1.10
C GLY A 73 -0.54 -5.24 0.10
N CYS A 74 -1.63 -4.45 0.03
CA CYS A 74 -2.15 -3.68 1.16
C CYS A 74 -2.67 -4.62 2.27
N LEU A 75 -3.38 -5.70 1.88
CA LEU A 75 -3.85 -6.73 2.82
C LEU A 75 -2.67 -7.46 3.48
N VAL A 76 -1.68 -7.86 2.68
CA VAL A 76 -0.47 -8.53 3.20
C VAL A 76 0.26 -7.63 4.18
N ALA A 77 0.40 -6.34 3.88
CA ALA A 77 1.05 -5.37 4.76
C ALA A 77 0.27 -5.17 6.08
N ASP A 78 -1.05 -4.96 5.99
CA ASP A 78 -1.88 -4.79 7.19
C ASP A 78 -1.87 -6.03 8.10
N MET A 79 -1.90 -7.22 7.52
CA MET A 79 -1.75 -8.46 8.31
C MET A 79 -0.35 -8.61 8.91
N ALA A 80 0.68 -8.08 8.26
CA ALA A 80 2.07 -8.27 8.68
C ALA A 80 2.40 -7.57 9.99
N ILE A 81 1.79 -6.40 10.29
CA ILE A 81 2.07 -5.65 11.51
C ILE A 81 1.74 -6.48 12.77
N LYS A 82 0.72 -7.34 12.70
CA LYS A 82 0.37 -8.28 13.79
C LYS A 82 1.49 -9.26 14.10
N HIS A 83 2.21 -9.67 13.06
CA HIS A 83 3.32 -10.61 13.21
C HIS A 83 4.62 -9.93 13.63
N ALA A 84 4.82 -8.65 13.28
CA ALA A 84 6.01 -7.90 13.68
C ALA A 84 6.19 -7.87 15.20
N VAL A 85 5.10 -7.71 15.93
CA VAL A 85 5.09 -7.74 17.41
C VAL A 85 5.63 -9.05 17.97
N SER A 86 5.35 -10.18 17.29
CA SER A 86 5.76 -11.51 17.75
C SER A 86 7.26 -11.77 17.58
N TYR A 87 7.98 -10.96 16.79
CA TYR A 87 9.36 -11.22 16.40
C TYR A 87 10.41 -10.25 16.93
N GLY A 88 10.05 -9.24 17.70
CA GLY A 88 11.10 -8.35 18.19
C GLY A 88 10.65 -7.02 18.78
N GLY A 89 9.40 -6.86 19.04
CA GLY A 89 8.83 -5.64 19.62
C GLY A 89 7.83 -4.96 18.69
N MET A 90 7.03 -4.09 19.27
CA MET A 90 6.01 -3.35 18.53
C MET A 90 6.71 -2.23 17.72
N PRO A 91 6.60 -2.20 16.39
CA PRO A 91 7.12 -1.08 15.60
C PRO A 91 6.24 0.15 15.84
N MET A 92 6.64 1.00 16.77
CA MET A 92 5.83 2.12 17.30
C MET A 92 5.52 3.18 16.25
N ASP A 93 6.43 3.41 15.30
CA ASP A 93 6.34 4.49 14.31
C ASP A 93 6.19 4.01 12.86
N ALA A 94 5.85 2.73 12.67
CA ALA A 94 5.65 2.21 11.32
C ALA A 94 4.39 2.80 10.67
N SER A 95 4.50 3.17 9.40
CA SER A 95 3.40 3.75 8.62
C SER A 95 3.03 2.86 7.44
N LEU A 96 1.72 2.80 7.12
CA LEU A 96 1.18 2.06 5.98
C LEU A 96 0.66 3.02 4.92
N ILE A 97 1.08 2.80 3.68
CA ILE A 97 0.52 3.48 2.51
C ILE A 97 -0.09 2.43 1.58
N CYS A 98 -1.38 2.54 1.36
CA CYS A 98 -2.15 1.67 0.48
C CYS A 98 -2.39 2.35 -0.86
N LEU A 99 -1.82 1.80 -1.94
CA LEU A 99 -2.04 2.25 -3.31
C LEU A 99 -3.08 1.36 -3.99
N ALA A 100 -4.21 1.94 -4.40
CA ALA A 100 -5.34 1.22 -5.00
C ALA A 100 -5.66 -0.10 -4.24
N PRO A 101 -5.98 -0.04 -2.94
CA PRO A 101 -6.10 -1.21 -2.09
C PRO A 101 -7.25 -2.11 -2.50
N ALA A 102 -6.98 -3.38 -2.71
CA ALA A 102 -8.00 -4.41 -2.94
C ALA A 102 -8.54 -4.90 -1.58
N LEU A 103 -9.26 -4.05 -0.86
CA LEU A 103 -9.78 -4.27 0.48
C LEU A 103 -11.27 -3.94 0.55
N ASP A 104 -11.95 -4.52 1.54
CA ASP A 104 -13.32 -4.13 1.87
C ASP A 104 -13.36 -2.69 2.39
N THR A 105 -14.38 -1.94 1.95
CA THR A 105 -14.60 -0.53 2.36
C THR A 105 -14.90 -0.37 3.85
N GLN A 106 -15.35 -1.42 4.52
CA GLN A 106 -15.63 -1.45 5.96
C GLN A 106 -14.47 -2.02 6.78
N ARG A 107 -13.35 -2.36 6.12
CA ARG A 107 -12.20 -2.93 6.81
C ARG A 107 -11.60 -1.96 7.81
N LEU A 108 -11.43 -2.42 9.03
CA LEU A 108 -10.63 -1.76 10.05
C LEU A 108 -9.17 -2.19 9.90
N PHE A 109 -8.29 -1.22 9.75
CA PHE A 109 -6.85 -1.46 9.76
C PHE A 109 -6.36 -1.77 11.19
N ASP A 110 -5.21 -2.39 11.27
CA ASP A 110 -4.63 -2.71 12.56
C ASP A 110 -4.17 -1.41 13.27
N TRP A 111 -4.56 -1.26 14.53
CA TRP A 111 -4.26 -0.09 15.36
C TRP A 111 -2.75 0.14 15.61
N ARG A 112 -1.92 -0.85 15.33
CA ARG A 112 -0.45 -0.78 15.49
C ARG A 112 0.22 0.08 14.44
N TRP A 113 -0.45 0.37 13.34
CA TRP A 113 0.06 1.36 12.40
C TRP A 113 -0.01 2.77 12.99
N ASN A 114 1.11 3.48 13.03
CA ASN A 114 1.13 4.87 13.49
C ASN A 114 0.33 5.79 12.57
N ASN A 115 0.52 5.63 11.26
CA ASN A 115 -0.23 6.36 10.24
C ASN A 115 -0.64 5.42 9.10
N ILE A 116 -1.83 5.65 8.58
CA ILE A 116 -2.35 4.95 7.41
C ILE A 116 -2.71 5.98 6.35
N THR A 117 -2.19 5.83 5.15
CA THR A 117 -2.58 6.66 4.00
C THR A 117 -3.16 5.77 2.91
N ILE A 118 -4.36 6.10 2.45
CA ILE A 118 -5.05 5.37 1.40
C ILE A 118 -5.10 6.26 0.16
N ILE A 119 -4.48 5.79 -0.92
CA ILE A 119 -4.46 6.47 -2.20
C ILE A 119 -5.33 5.67 -3.17
N ARG A 120 -6.49 6.24 -3.46
CA ARG A 120 -7.52 5.62 -4.30
C ARG A 120 -7.27 5.89 -5.78
N SER A 121 -7.75 4.96 -6.61
CA SER A 121 -7.86 5.12 -8.05
C SER A 121 -9.34 5.06 -8.46
N PRO A 122 -10.07 6.17 -8.47
CA PRO A 122 -11.51 6.19 -8.72
C PRO A 122 -11.92 5.63 -10.09
N GLY A 123 -10.99 5.59 -11.05
CA GLY A 123 -11.20 4.96 -12.37
C GLY A 123 -10.89 3.46 -12.43
N ASP A 124 -10.68 2.84 -11.29
CA ASP A 124 -10.32 1.43 -11.23
C ASP A 124 -11.56 0.52 -11.23
N TYR A 125 -11.77 -0.19 -12.33
CA TYR A 125 -12.89 -1.12 -12.50
C TYR A 125 -12.59 -2.55 -12.01
N THR A 126 -11.38 -2.84 -11.53
CA THR A 126 -11.07 -4.17 -10.96
C THR A 126 -11.81 -4.42 -9.65
N SER A 127 -12.43 -3.38 -9.08
CA SER A 127 -13.40 -3.51 -7.98
C SER A 127 -14.57 -4.46 -8.29
N LEU A 128 -14.85 -4.73 -9.57
CA LEU A 128 -15.83 -5.76 -9.95
C LEU A 128 -15.45 -7.15 -9.43
N ALA A 129 -14.21 -7.37 -9.03
CA ALA A 129 -13.78 -8.59 -8.37
C ALA A 129 -14.45 -8.80 -6.99
N GLU A 130 -15.07 -7.78 -6.40
CA GLU A 130 -15.86 -7.90 -5.16
C GLU A 130 -17.06 -8.84 -5.30
N TYR A 131 -17.55 -9.04 -6.53
CA TYR A 131 -18.67 -9.94 -6.82
C TYR A 131 -18.25 -11.41 -7.00
N ILE A 132 -16.95 -11.73 -6.92
CA ILE A 132 -16.47 -13.11 -6.97
C ILE A 132 -16.68 -13.75 -5.59
N PRO A 133 -17.47 -14.84 -5.47
CA PRO A 133 -17.67 -15.51 -4.19
C PRO A 133 -16.35 -15.91 -3.52
N PHE A 134 -16.32 -15.83 -2.20
CA PHE A 134 -15.16 -16.18 -1.36
C PHE A 134 -13.90 -15.31 -1.57
N HIS A 135 -14.07 -14.09 -2.04
CA HIS A 135 -12.98 -13.22 -2.39
C HIS A 135 -12.68 -12.22 -1.26
N PRO A 136 -11.41 -12.05 -0.82
CA PRO A 136 -11.05 -11.12 0.26
C PRO A 136 -10.94 -9.66 -0.22
N TRP A 137 -11.28 -9.38 -1.47
CA TRP A 137 -11.09 -8.07 -2.09
C TRP A 137 -12.41 -7.30 -2.16
N GLY A 138 -12.34 -6.01 -1.94
CA GLY A 138 -13.50 -5.12 -1.94
C GLY A 138 -13.24 -3.85 -2.73
N ALA A 139 -14.18 -2.93 -2.66
CA ALA A 139 -14.24 -1.72 -3.47
C ALA A 139 -13.41 -0.55 -2.92
N MET A 140 -12.62 -0.72 -1.86
CA MET A 140 -11.85 0.37 -1.23
C MET A 140 -10.96 1.13 -2.22
N MET A 141 -10.43 0.45 -3.24
CA MET A 141 -9.62 1.07 -4.28
C MET A 141 -10.36 2.16 -5.07
N ARG A 142 -11.69 2.02 -5.21
CA ARG A 142 -12.57 2.97 -5.89
C ARG A 142 -13.23 3.92 -4.91
N ASP A 143 -13.84 3.38 -3.87
CA ASP A 143 -14.78 4.10 -2.99
C ASP A 143 -14.12 4.62 -1.71
N GLY A 144 -12.95 4.09 -1.36
CA GLY A 144 -12.25 4.39 -0.11
C GLY A 144 -12.86 3.70 1.09
N ILE A 145 -12.56 4.19 2.29
CA ILE A 145 -13.14 3.71 3.52
C ILE A 145 -14.49 4.40 3.74
N LEU A 146 -15.54 3.61 3.90
CA LEU A 146 -16.89 4.09 4.19
C LEU A 146 -17.19 4.15 5.69
N ASN A 147 -16.49 3.36 6.50
CA ASN A 147 -16.69 3.32 7.94
C ASN A 147 -15.98 4.51 8.60
N ARG A 148 -16.76 5.55 8.95
CA ARG A 148 -16.27 6.79 9.57
C ARG A 148 -15.98 6.70 11.07
N GLY A 149 -16.15 5.53 11.68
CA GLY A 149 -15.82 5.32 13.10
C GLY A 149 -14.31 5.19 13.37
N ILE A 150 -13.48 5.53 12.38
CA ILE A 150 -12.07 5.23 12.38
C ILE A 150 -11.26 6.42 12.91
N GLU A 151 -10.28 6.07 13.66
CA GLU A 151 -9.37 6.93 14.39
C GLU A 151 -8.68 7.97 13.51
N LYS A 152 -8.31 9.10 14.12
CA LYS A 152 -7.61 10.27 13.54
C LYS A 152 -6.31 9.98 12.75
N ARG A 153 -5.93 8.71 12.60
CA ARG A 153 -4.68 8.26 11.97
C ARG A 153 -4.79 7.95 10.48
N GLU A 154 -6.02 7.88 9.95
CA GLU A 154 -6.24 7.52 8.56
C GLU A 154 -6.39 8.75 7.69
N HIS A 155 -5.63 8.81 6.63
CA HIS A 155 -5.69 9.85 5.62
C HIS A 155 -6.06 9.24 4.28
N GLN A 156 -7.06 9.81 3.61
CA GLN A 156 -7.50 9.36 2.29
C GLN A 156 -7.25 10.45 1.25
N MET A 157 -6.71 10.04 0.12
CA MET A 157 -6.51 10.89 -1.05
C MET A 157 -6.67 10.08 -2.32
N THR A 158 -6.77 10.74 -3.45
CA THR A 158 -6.82 10.10 -4.77
C THR A 158 -5.47 10.21 -5.48
N ILE A 159 -5.31 9.43 -6.55
CA ILE A 159 -4.14 9.56 -7.41
C ILE A 159 -4.08 10.95 -8.04
N GLN A 160 -5.24 11.53 -8.36
CA GLN A 160 -5.35 12.89 -8.91
C GLN A 160 -4.81 13.94 -7.93
N ASP A 161 -5.00 13.76 -6.62
CA ASP A 161 -4.45 14.69 -5.62
C ASP A 161 -2.91 14.72 -5.61
N ILE A 162 -2.28 13.65 -6.11
CA ILE A 162 -0.82 13.58 -6.24
C ILE A 162 -0.36 14.08 -7.62
N THR A 163 -1.08 13.69 -8.68
CA THR A 163 -0.66 13.99 -10.06
C THR A 163 -1.11 15.35 -10.55
N ASP A 164 -2.11 15.92 -9.90
CA ASP A 164 -2.74 17.18 -10.29
C ASP A 164 -3.28 17.12 -11.73
N ASP A 165 -3.72 15.93 -12.13
CA ASP A 165 -4.29 15.68 -13.44
C ASP A 165 -5.68 15.04 -13.32
N ASN A 166 -6.52 15.24 -14.34
CA ASN A 166 -7.85 14.67 -14.42
C ASN A 166 -7.86 13.28 -15.10
N LYS A 167 -6.70 12.67 -15.29
CA LYS A 167 -6.59 11.40 -15.96
C LYS A 167 -7.13 10.26 -15.08
N ARG A 168 -8.03 9.47 -15.64
CA ARG A 168 -8.49 8.25 -14.98
C ARG A 168 -7.49 7.12 -15.24
N TYR A 169 -6.93 6.60 -14.18
CA TYR A 169 -6.03 5.47 -14.21
C TYR A 169 -6.79 4.20 -13.85
N GLY A 170 -6.55 3.12 -14.60
CA GLY A 170 -6.99 1.77 -14.20
C GLY A 170 -6.09 1.19 -13.11
N HIS A 171 -6.36 -0.04 -12.71
CA HIS A 171 -5.64 -0.74 -11.64
C HIS A 171 -4.13 -0.79 -11.86
N GLY A 172 -3.40 0.02 -11.17
CA GLY A 172 -1.94 0.10 -11.27
C GLY A 172 -1.38 0.81 -12.50
N GLY A 173 -2.20 1.31 -13.43
CA GLY A 173 -1.73 2.06 -14.59
C GLY A 173 -1.00 3.36 -14.22
N PHE A 174 -1.37 3.98 -13.12
CA PHE A 174 -0.68 5.15 -12.57
C PHE A 174 0.77 4.87 -12.17
N LEU A 175 1.10 3.63 -11.80
CA LEU A 175 2.46 3.23 -11.45
C LEU A 175 3.43 3.25 -12.64
N ASP A 176 2.92 3.29 -13.87
CA ASP A 176 3.72 3.46 -15.08
C ASP A 176 3.92 4.94 -15.42
N SER A 177 3.14 5.86 -14.85
CA SER A 177 3.25 7.29 -15.04
C SER A 177 4.51 7.85 -14.36
N LYS A 178 5.40 8.45 -15.14
CA LYS A 178 6.59 9.13 -14.60
C LYS A 178 6.23 10.31 -13.72
N THR A 179 5.17 11.04 -14.07
CA THR A 179 4.65 12.16 -13.27
C THR A 179 4.21 11.66 -11.89
N PHE A 180 3.39 10.59 -11.84
CA PHE A 180 2.99 10.00 -10.56
C PHE A 180 4.19 9.53 -9.74
N GLN A 181 5.11 8.76 -10.35
CA GLN A 181 6.28 8.22 -9.66
C GLN A 181 7.10 9.32 -8.99
N TRP A 182 7.37 10.41 -9.72
CA TRP A 182 8.17 11.53 -9.22
C TRP A 182 7.41 12.32 -8.14
N ARG A 183 6.16 12.71 -8.38
CA ARG A 183 5.33 13.47 -7.42
C ARG A 183 5.06 12.67 -6.16
N PHE A 184 4.78 11.38 -6.28
CA PHE A 184 4.62 10.50 -5.12
C PHE A 184 5.90 10.41 -4.27
N ALA A 185 7.05 10.25 -4.90
CA ALA A 185 8.33 10.23 -4.18
C ALA A 185 8.62 11.58 -3.50
N GLN A 186 8.29 12.71 -4.15
CA GLN A 186 8.40 14.04 -3.59
C GLN A 186 7.44 14.22 -2.39
N TRP A 187 6.17 13.88 -2.58
CA TRP A 187 5.15 13.94 -1.52
C TRP A 187 5.57 13.11 -0.30
N LEU A 188 6.04 11.89 -0.51
CA LEU A 188 6.48 11.03 0.57
C LEU A 188 7.70 11.59 1.29
N TRP A 189 8.63 12.20 0.56
CA TRP A 189 9.80 12.84 1.13
C TRP A 189 9.40 14.04 2.01
N MET A 190 8.48 14.88 1.55
CA MET A 190 7.96 16.00 2.34
C MET A 190 7.27 15.51 3.60
N LYS A 191 6.38 14.52 3.49
CA LYS A 191 5.70 13.91 4.62
C LYS A 191 6.67 13.29 5.64
N ALA A 192 7.72 12.63 5.15
CA ALA A 192 8.72 11.98 5.99
C ALA A 192 9.64 12.97 6.74
N ASN A 193 9.67 14.24 6.33
CA ASN A 193 10.46 15.32 6.94
C ASN A 193 9.57 16.40 7.58
N ASP A 194 8.29 16.12 7.80
CA ASP A 194 7.29 17.04 8.39
C ASP A 194 7.19 18.40 7.68
N LEU A 195 7.46 18.39 6.37
CA LEU A 195 7.35 19.59 5.54
C LEU A 195 5.91 19.78 5.05
N PRO A 196 5.43 21.01 4.87
CA PRO A 196 4.12 21.25 4.32
C PRO A 196 4.02 20.66 2.91
N VAL A 197 3.03 19.81 2.70
CA VAL A 197 2.71 19.27 1.37
C VAL A 197 1.97 20.36 0.62
N THR A 198 2.66 21.07 -0.25
CA THR A 198 2.04 22.03 -1.18
C THR A 198 1.30 21.25 -2.26
N SER A 199 0.01 21.44 -2.34
CA SER A 199 -0.87 20.97 -3.42
C SER A 199 -0.47 21.57 -4.76
#